data_34e0a4d1d0fb54685ad790bb6a19a781
#
_entry.id   34e0a4d1d0fb54685ad790bb6a19a781
#
_cell.length_a   1.000
_cell.length_b   1.000
_cell.length_c   1.000
_cell.angle_alpha   90.00
_cell.angle_beta   90.00
_cell.angle_gamma   90.00
#
_symmetry.space_group_name_H-M   'P 1'
#
loop_
_entity.id
_entity.type
_entity.pdbx_description
1 polymer ?
#
loop_
_entity_poly.entity_id
_entity_poly.type
_entity_poly.pdbx_seq_one_letter_code
_entity_poly.pdbx_strand_id
1 'polypeptide(L)'
;MHDSLYFTDHHLQVRDMVRDFAQQVVRPSARQYDRDSAFPWENVRRMADLGLFGIPWPEELGGSGMDYLSYIIVIHELAKVDASHAITVSAHTTLGTSPIVDFGSDEQKKTFVPLLATGKVLAGFGLTEPGAGSDAGGTQTVAADKGDHFVLNGSKIFITHAGVGEIFVVTARTDPDAKKTHGISAFIVTKDTTDLEQAKRVGVGHDASLPKCPGVLAAKKEDKLGWRASDTRELVFQDAIVPKENLLGPLNNGFRQFLHTLDGGRVGLGALSLGIAEGALEECLRYTGTRKQFGRPIASFQGVHFALADMATEIEAAKHLVYHAAWLKQQGQPFKRQAAMAKLYASELAMRATTKAVQLHGGYGYTTDYPVERMMRDAKICEIGEGTSEIQRIVIARGLLGDLID
;
A
#
# COMPACT_ATOMS: atom_id res chain seq x y z
N MET A 1 19.70 13.30 -11.94
CA MET A 1 19.88 11.88 -12.28
C MET A 1 19.12 11.58 -13.57
N HIS A 2 19.75 10.89 -14.51
CA HIS A 2 19.07 10.52 -15.76
C HIS A 2 18.06 9.41 -15.48
N ASP A 3 16.80 9.78 -15.29
CA ASP A 3 15.66 8.84 -15.13
C ASP A 3 15.24 8.18 -16.46
N SER A 4 16.08 8.33 -17.51
CA SER A 4 15.75 8.04 -18.90
C SER A 4 15.63 6.54 -19.25
N LEU A 5 16.04 5.62 -18.35
CA LEU A 5 15.99 4.18 -18.69
C LEU A 5 14.55 3.62 -18.67
N TYR A 6 13.69 4.13 -17.80
CA TYR A 6 12.31 3.66 -17.63
C TYR A 6 11.28 4.74 -17.98
N PHE A 7 11.66 6.01 -17.98
CA PHE A 7 10.73 7.14 -18.01
C PHE A 7 10.67 7.79 -19.40
N THR A 8 9.46 8.06 -19.84
CA THR A 8 9.15 8.98 -20.94
C THR A 8 8.87 10.37 -20.39
N ASP A 9 8.70 11.36 -21.27
CA ASP A 9 8.33 12.73 -20.89
C ASP A 9 7.02 12.76 -20.09
N HIS A 10 6.06 11.89 -20.42
CA HIS A 10 4.82 11.75 -19.65
C HIS A 10 5.07 11.32 -18.20
N HIS A 11 5.92 10.33 -17.98
CA HIS A 11 6.31 9.89 -16.63
C HIS A 11 6.97 11.02 -15.82
N LEU A 12 7.79 11.85 -16.47
CA LEU A 12 8.41 13.01 -15.85
C LEU A 12 7.37 14.06 -15.44
N GLN A 13 6.34 14.30 -16.27
CA GLN A 13 5.23 15.20 -15.92
C GLN A 13 4.42 14.68 -14.72
N VAL A 14 4.08 13.38 -14.70
CA VAL A 14 3.41 12.75 -13.54
C VAL A 14 4.25 12.89 -12.29
N ARG A 15 5.56 12.59 -12.37
CA ARG A 15 6.50 12.74 -11.27
C ARG A 15 6.50 14.17 -10.71
N ASP A 16 6.65 15.15 -11.56
CA ASP A 16 6.79 16.55 -11.15
C ASP A 16 5.46 17.04 -10.53
N MET A 17 4.31 16.69 -11.09
CA MET A 17 2.99 17.00 -10.54
C MET A 17 2.80 16.41 -9.13
N VAL A 18 3.13 15.13 -8.94
CA VAL A 18 2.98 14.47 -7.62
C VAL A 18 4.00 15.00 -6.62
N ARG A 19 5.22 15.28 -7.04
CA ARG A 19 6.25 15.90 -6.21
C ARG A 19 5.80 17.27 -5.68
N ASP A 20 5.27 18.11 -6.54
CA ASP A 20 4.75 19.43 -6.16
C ASP A 20 3.59 19.29 -5.17
N PHE A 21 2.65 18.39 -5.43
CA PHE A 21 1.57 18.09 -4.49
C PHE A 21 2.10 17.60 -3.13
N ALA A 22 3.04 16.65 -3.14
CA ALA A 22 3.62 16.11 -1.91
C ALA A 22 4.35 17.20 -1.09
N GLN A 23 5.10 18.08 -1.74
CA GLN A 23 5.83 19.15 -1.06
C GLN A 23 4.91 20.28 -0.57
N GLN A 24 3.91 20.67 -1.36
CA GLN A 24 3.07 21.84 -1.05
C GLN A 24 1.87 21.51 -0.16
N VAL A 25 1.35 20.28 -0.23
CA VAL A 25 0.12 19.88 0.46
C VAL A 25 0.41 18.87 1.57
N VAL A 26 1.14 17.79 1.27
CA VAL A 26 1.37 16.71 2.23
C VAL A 26 2.39 17.13 3.29
N ARG A 27 3.55 17.65 2.87
CA ARG A 27 4.67 18.00 3.77
C ARG A 27 4.27 18.91 4.94
N PRO A 28 3.53 20.02 4.75
CA PRO A 28 3.16 20.92 5.84
C PRO A 28 2.26 20.28 6.91
N SER A 29 1.47 19.27 6.54
CA SER A 29 0.45 18.67 7.41
C SER A 29 0.85 17.30 7.97
N ALA A 30 1.85 16.62 7.39
CA ALA A 30 2.20 15.24 7.70
C ALA A 30 2.55 15.03 9.19
N ARG A 31 3.31 15.96 9.81
CA ARG A 31 3.65 15.91 11.25
C ARG A 31 2.41 15.94 12.14
N GLN A 32 1.44 16.79 11.80
CA GLN A 32 0.19 16.92 12.56
C GLN A 32 -0.62 15.62 12.49
N TYR A 33 -0.84 15.09 11.29
CA TYR A 33 -1.61 13.84 11.11
C TYR A 33 -0.94 12.64 11.77
N ASP A 34 0.40 12.54 11.73
CA ASP A 34 1.14 11.49 12.44
C ASP A 34 0.95 11.62 13.96
N ARG A 35 1.17 12.82 14.53
CA ARG A 35 1.05 13.09 15.96
C ARG A 35 -0.35 12.75 16.48
N ASP A 36 -1.37 13.19 15.75
CA ASP A 36 -2.78 13.04 16.17
C ASP A 36 -3.35 11.67 15.78
N SER A 37 -2.55 10.85 15.08
CA SER A 37 -2.99 9.60 14.47
C SER A 37 -4.29 9.78 13.67
N ALA A 38 -4.46 10.90 12.98
CA ALA A 38 -5.68 11.28 12.28
C ALA A 38 -5.58 10.94 10.80
N PHE A 39 -6.68 10.43 10.22
CA PHE A 39 -6.74 10.18 8.77
C PHE A 39 -6.81 11.51 8.01
N PRO A 40 -6.00 11.71 6.96
CA PRO A 40 -5.82 13.01 6.30
C PRO A 40 -6.90 13.28 5.24
N TRP A 41 -8.16 13.34 5.62
CA TRP A 41 -9.32 13.45 4.75
C TRP A 41 -9.20 14.53 3.67
N GLU A 42 -8.74 15.74 4.03
CA GLU A 42 -8.63 16.87 3.09
C GLU A 42 -7.54 16.61 2.03
N ASN A 43 -6.42 15.97 2.43
CA ASN A 43 -5.38 15.59 1.48
C ASN A 43 -5.85 14.46 0.57
N VAL A 44 -6.59 13.48 1.12
CA VAL A 44 -7.19 12.37 0.36
C VAL A 44 -8.18 12.90 -0.67
N ARG A 45 -8.99 13.90 -0.32
CA ARG A 45 -9.86 14.58 -1.27
C ARG A 45 -9.05 15.18 -2.44
N ARG A 46 -7.99 15.91 -2.14
CA ARG A 46 -7.12 16.50 -3.18
C ARG A 46 -6.41 15.42 -4.02
N MET A 47 -6.05 14.28 -3.43
CA MET A 47 -5.52 13.14 -4.17
C MET A 47 -6.56 12.56 -5.13
N ALA A 48 -7.83 12.49 -4.72
CA ALA A 48 -8.94 12.10 -5.59
C ALA A 48 -9.16 13.11 -6.74
N ASP A 49 -9.14 14.41 -6.44
CA ASP A 49 -9.26 15.48 -7.43
C ASP A 49 -8.13 15.46 -8.48
N LEU A 50 -6.93 14.99 -8.10
CA LEU A 50 -5.80 14.77 -8.99
C LEU A 50 -5.85 13.39 -9.73
N GLY A 51 -6.86 12.57 -9.48
CA GLY A 51 -7.01 11.25 -10.11
C GLY A 51 -6.02 10.19 -9.61
N LEU A 52 -5.37 10.37 -8.45
CA LEU A 52 -4.30 9.48 -7.99
C LEU A 52 -4.79 8.07 -7.64
N PHE A 53 -6.07 7.86 -7.42
CA PHE A 53 -6.67 6.54 -7.15
C PHE A 53 -6.99 5.75 -8.41
N GLY A 54 -7.08 6.44 -9.56
CA GLY A 54 -7.47 5.87 -10.85
C GLY A 54 -6.34 5.73 -11.87
N ILE A 55 -5.08 5.98 -11.50
CA ILE A 55 -3.94 6.06 -12.43
C ILE A 55 -3.90 4.89 -13.44
N PRO A 56 -3.84 3.60 -13.04
CA PRO A 56 -3.67 2.51 -13.99
C PRO A 56 -4.99 1.94 -14.54
N TRP A 57 -6.13 2.54 -14.16
CA TRP A 57 -7.43 2.01 -14.55
C TRP A 57 -7.93 2.65 -15.84
N PRO A 58 -8.68 1.90 -16.68
CA PRO A 58 -9.23 2.41 -17.93
C PRO A 58 -10.16 3.61 -17.75
N GLU A 59 -10.18 4.53 -18.70
CA GLU A 59 -11.05 5.71 -18.68
C GLU A 59 -12.53 5.35 -18.63
N GLU A 60 -12.95 4.29 -19.33
CA GLU A 60 -14.34 3.78 -19.31
C GLU A 60 -14.79 3.28 -17.95
N LEU A 61 -13.86 3.02 -17.02
CA LEU A 61 -14.11 2.67 -15.63
C LEU A 61 -13.81 3.84 -14.67
N GLY A 62 -13.67 5.05 -15.19
CA GLY A 62 -13.44 6.27 -14.40
C GLY A 62 -11.97 6.48 -14.00
N GLY A 63 -11.05 5.70 -14.55
CA GLY A 63 -9.61 5.85 -14.34
C GLY A 63 -8.97 6.89 -15.25
N SER A 64 -7.65 7.04 -15.13
CA SER A 64 -6.86 7.97 -15.95
C SER A 64 -6.26 7.33 -17.21
N GLY A 65 -6.42 6.03 -17.41
CA GLY A 65 -5.86 5.29 -18.57
C GLY A 65 -4.33 5.33 -18.66
N MET A 66 -3.65 5.71 -17.57
CA MET A 66 -2.19 5.77 -17.53
C MET A 66 -1.60 4.37 -17.29
N ASP A 67 -0.29 4.25 -17.45
CA ASP A 67 0.39 2.98 -17.30
C ASP A 67 0.78 2.66 -15.83
N TYR A 68 1.26 1.44 -15.62
CA TYR A 68 1.65 0.97 -14.29
C TYR A 68 2.89 1.68 -13.74
N LEU A 69 3.82 2.11 -14.60
CA LEU A 69 4.98 2.90 -14.19
C LEU A 69 4.55 4.26 -13.61
N SER A 70 3.58 4.93 -14.24
CA SER A 70 2.99 6.17 -13.71
C SER A 70 2.44 5.99 -12.29
N TYR A 71 1.73 4.88 -12.04
CA TYR A 71 1.26 4.54 -10.69
C TYR A 71 2.42 4.35 -9.70
N ILE A 72 3.49 3.65 -10.08
CA ILE A 72 4.66 3.43 -9.22
C ILE A 72 5.38 4.73 -8.90
N ILE A 73 5.45 5.67 -9.86
CA ILE A 73 5.99 7.01 -9.65
C ILE A 73 5.18 7.78 -8.61
N VAL A 74 3.85 7.69 -8.66
CA VAL A 74 2.96 8.33 -7.66
C VAL A 74 3.29 7.84 -6.25
N ILE A 75 3.39 6.52 -6.05
CA ILE A 75 3.72 5.94 -4.74
C ILE A 75 5.10 6.40 -4.27
N HIS A 76 6.09 6.36 -5.15
CA HIS A 76 7.46 6.74 -4.84
C HIS A 76 7.55 8.21 -4.38
N GLU A 77 7.00 9.16 -5.15
CA GLU A 77 7.07 10.59 -4.83
C GLU A 77 6.27 10.98 -3.58
N LEU A 78 5.12 10.37 -3.33
CA LEU A 78 4.37 10.56 -2.09
C LEU A 78 5.16 10.05 -0.88
N ALA A 79 5.76 8.86 -0.98
CA ALA A 79 6.48 8.22 0.11
C ALA A 79 7.77 8.97 0.50
N LYS A 80 8.38 9.73 -0.39
CA LYS A 80 9.50 10.63 -0.07
C LYS A 80 9.14 11.67 1.00
N VAL A 81 7.86 12.00 1.11
CA VAL A 81 7.34 13.00 2.05
C VAL A 81 6.60 12.35 3.21
N ASP A 82 5.69 11.42 2.91
CA ASP A 82 4.89 10.76 3.94
C ASP A 82 4.36 9.39 3.48
N ALA A 83 4.76 8.36 4.19
CA ALA A 83 4.39 6.99 3.88
C ALA A 83 2.90 6.70 4.11
N SER A 84 2.23 7.41 5.03
CA SER A 84 0.79 7.23 5.28
C SER A 84 -0.08 7.65 4.08
N HIS A 85 0.30 8.72 3.37
CA HIS A 85 -0.38 9.11 2.13
C HIS A 85 -0.07 8.14 0.99
N ALA A 86 1.18 7.69 0.89
CA ALA A 86 1.58 6.73 -0.14
C ALA A 86 0.86 5.38 0.01
N ILE A 87 0.75 4.84 1.24
CA ILE A 87 0.03 3.57 1.46
C ILE A 87 -1.48 3.71 1.25
N THR A 88 -2.05 4.89 1.48
CA THR A 88 -3.47 5.15 1.16
C THR A 88 -3.73 4.93 -0.32
N VAL A 89 -2.90 5.45 -1.22
CA VAL A 89 -3.02 5.19 -2.66
C VAL A 89 -2.66 3.74 -3.00
N SER A 90 -1.55 3.23 -2.45
CA SER A 90 -1.03 1.90 -2.78
C SER A 90 -2.01 0.78 -2.40
N ALA A 91 -2.47 0.74 -1.15
CA ALA A 91 -3.40 -0.27 -0.69
C ALA A 91 -4.75 -0.20 -1.40
N HIS A 92 -5.25 1.02 -1.64
CA HIS A 92 -6.48 1.23 -2.40
C HIS A 92 -6.39 0.67 -3.82
N THR A 93 -5.33 1.02 -4.55
CA THR A 93 -5.19 0.71 -5.97
C THR A 93 -4.83 -0.77 -6.19
N THR A 94 -3.74 -1.25 -5.56
CA THR A 94 -3.25 -2.62 -5.86
C THR A 94 -3.91 -3.71 -5.02
N LEU A 95 -4.35 -3.42 -3.80
CA LEU A 95 -4.94 -4.46 -2.96
C LEU A 95 -6.47 -4.41 -3.01
N GLY A 96 -7.08 -3.23 -2.96
CA GLY A 96 -8.52 -3.08 -2.93
C GLY A 96 -9.19 -3.13 -4.31
N THR A 97 -8.64 -2.39 -5.28
CA THR A 97 -9.25 -2.22 -6.62
C THR A 97 -8.81 -3.30 -7.62
N SER A 98 -7.50 -3.61 -7.68
CA SER A 98 -6.95 -4.57 -8.65
C SER A 98 -7.66 -5.93 -8.66
N PRO A 99 -8.02 -6.57 -7.52
CA PRO A 99 -8.73 -7.84 -7.56
C PRO A 99 -10.08 -7.78 -8.29
N ILE A 100 -10.79 -6.66 -8.16
CA ILE A 100 -12.08 -6.45 -8.86
C ILE A 100 -11.85 -6.29 -10.35
N VAL A 101 -10.81 -5.55 -10.75
CA VAL A 101 -10.45 -5.39 -12.17
C VAL A 101 -9.97 -6.70 -12.78
N ASP A 102 -9.14 -7.47 -12.06
CA ASP A 102 -8.51 -8.68 -12.58
C ASP A 102 -9.47 -9.87 -12.62
N PHE A 103 -10.38 -10.00 -11.65
CA PHE A 103 -11.18 -11.22 -11.45
C PHE A 103 -12.70 -10.99 -11.43
N GLY A 104 -13.15 -9.73 -11.39
CA GLY A 104 -14.58 -9.40 -11.35
C GLY A 104 -15.29 -9.64 -12.66
N SER A 105 -16.60 -9.89 -12.58
CA SER A 105 -17.49 -9.86 -13.75
C SER A 105 -17.59 -8.44 -14.31
N ASP A 106 -18.10 -8.31 -15.53
CA ASP A 106 -18.30 -6.99 -16.14
C ASP A 106 -19.27 -6.11 -15.31
N GLU A 107 -20.27 -6.73 -14.68
CA GLU A 107 -21.22 -6.06 -13.78
C GLU A 107 -20.50 -5.59 -12.50
N GLN A 108 -19.67 -6.43 -11.89
CA GLN A 108 -18.88 -6.04 -10.73
C GLN A 108 -17.91 -4.89 -11.06
N LYS A 109 -17.22 -4.97 -12.19
CA LYS A 109 -16.33 -3.89 -12.65
C LYS A 109 -17.08 -2.58 -12.84
N LYS A 110 -18.21 -2.61 -13.55
CA LYS A 110 -19.05 -1.41 -13.79
C LYS A 110 -19.64 -0.83 -12.50
N THR A 111 -19.95 -1.67 -11.52
CA THR A 111 -20.53 -1.24 -10.26
C THR A 111 -19.50 -0.62 -9.31
N PHE A 112 -18.35 -1.26 -9.14
CA PHE A 112 -17.43 -0.90 -8.08
C PHE A 112 -16.24 -0.05 -8.56
N VAL A 113 -15.67 -0.34 -9.76
CA VAL A 113 -14.42 0.31 -10.17
C VAL A 113 -14.57 1.81 -10.38
N PRO A 114 -15.64 2.37 -10.96
CA PRO A 114 -15.79 3.82 -11.09
C PRO A 114 -15.79 4.57 -9.75
N LEU A 115 -16.39 3.99 -8.71
CA LEU A 115 -16.38 4.56 -7.36
C LEU A 115 -14.98 4.57 -6.74
N LEU A 116 -14.21 3.54 -7.04
CA LEU A 116 -12.84 3.37 -6.56
C LEU A 116 -11.86 4.23 -7.36
N ALA A 117 -11.90 4.16 -8.69
CA ALA A 117 -10.98 4.88 -9.56
C ALA A 117 -11.05 6.41 -9.37
N THR A 118 -12.25 6.94 -9.11
CA THR A 118 -12.45 8.36 -8.78
C THR A 118 -12.09 8.71 -7.33
N GLY A 119 -11.83 7.73 -6.48
CA GLY A 119 -11.61 7.94 -5.05
C GLY A 119 -12.89 8.33 -4.28
N LYS A 120 -14.07 8.23 -4.90
CA LYS A 120 -15.35 8.52 -4.24
C LYS A 120 -15.56 7.66 -2.99
N VAL A 121 -15.14 6.39 -3.06
CA VAL A 121 -14.99 5.52 -1.90
C VAL A 121 -13.58 4.90 -1.85
N LEU A 122 -13.14 4.49 -0.67
CA LEU A 122 -11.85 3.81 -0.50
C LEU A 122 -12.05 2.31 -0.36
N ALA A 123 -11.05 1.56 -0.83
CA ALA A 123 -11.04 0.11 -0.77
C ALA A 123 -10.00 -0.43 0.20
N GLY A 124 -10.23 -1.66 0.68
CA GLY A 124 -9.28 -2.43 1.47
C GLY A 124 -9.25 -3.91 1.08
N PHE A 125 -8.31 -4.65 1.71
CA PHE A 125 -7.99 -6.03 1.39
C PHE A 125 -7.90 -6.88 2.65
N GLY A 126 -8.83 -7.82 2.80
CA GLY A 126 -8.98 -8.65 3.99
C GLY A 126 -8.44 -10.07 3.80
N LEU A 127 -7.14 -10.28 4.01
CA LEU A 127 -6.49 -11.59 4.00
C LEU A 127 -6.13 -12.06 5.40
N THR A 128 -5.37 -11.24 6.12
CA THR A 128 -4.75 -11.57 7.41
C THR A 128 -5.78 -11.74 8.52
N GLU A 129 -5.64 -12.79 9.30
CA GLU A 129 -6.45 -13.09 10.49
C GLU A 129 -5.58 -13.18 11.75
N PRO A 130 -6.13 -13.11 12.97
CA PRO A 130 -5.36 -13.22 14.20
C PRO A 130 -4.45 -14.46 14.26
N GLY A 131 -4.90 -15.59 13.68
CA GLY A 131 -4.16 -16.85 13.63
C GLY A 131 -3.47 -17.14 12.30
N ALA A 132 -3.58 -16.26 11.27
CA ALA A 132 -3.14 -16.52 9.90
C ALA A 132 -2.53 -15.27 9.26
N GLY A 133 -1.23 -15.07 9.48
CA GLY A 133 -0.42 -14.02 8.84
C GLY A 133 0.40 -14.58 7.68
N SER A 134 1.66 -14.96 7.93
CA SER A 134 2.52 -15.59 6.91
C SER A 134 1.97 -16.93 6.42
N ASP A 135 1.30 -17.70 7.28
CA ASP A 135 0.48 -18.86 6.86
C ASP A 135 -0.94 -18.41 6.47
N ALA A 136 -1.05 -17.67 5.37
CA ALA A 136 -2.31 -17.13 4.90
C ALA A 136 -3.33 -18.21 4.48
N GLY A 137 -2.89 -19.43 4.23
CA GLY A 137 -3.76 -20.61 3.97
C GLY A 137 -4.53 -21.07 5.20
N GLY A 138 -4.14 -20.64 6.40
CA GLY A 138 -4.78 -20.92 7.67
C GLY A 138 -6.07 -20.10 7.94
N THR A 139 -6.65 -19.44 6.94
CA THR A 139 -7.91 -18.68 7.03
C THR A 139 -9.01 -19.47 7.72
N GLN A 140 -9.60 -18.89 8.77
CA GLN A 140 -10.68 -19.47 9.58
C GLN A 140 -12.02 -18.75 9.38
N THR A 141 -12.05 -17.53 8.86
CA THR A 141 -13.30 -16.86 8.47
C THR A 141 -14.06 -17.76 7.52
N VAL A 142 -15.32 -18.06 7.83
CA VAL A 142 -16.18 -18.95 7.04
C VAL A 142 -17.20 -18.18 6.23
N ALA A 143 -17.63 -18.74 5.10
CA ALA A 143 -18.72 -18.26 4.27
C ALA A 143 -19.68 -19.40 3.97
N ALA A 144 -20.80 -19.44 4.67
CA ALA A 144 -21.84 -20.45 4.48
C ALA A 144 -22.75 -20.06 3.31
N ASP A 145 -22.89 -20.91 2.30
CA ASP A 145 -23.80 -20.72 1.17
C ASP A 145 -25.26 -20.94 1.61
N LYS A 146 -26.12 -19.94 1.39
CA LYS A 146 -27.57 -19.99 1.69
C LYS A 146 -28.43 -19.97 0.43
N GLY A 147 -27.82 -20.15 -0.74
CA GLY A 147 -28.50 -20.21 -2.02
C GLY A 147 -28.43 -18.88 -2.76
N ASP A 148 -29.12 -17.86 -2.28
CA ASP A 148 -29.15 -16.50 -2.85
C ASP A 148 -28.10 -15.55 -2.27
N HIS A 149 -27.52 -15.91 -1.11
CA HIS A 149 -26.45 -15.13 -0.45
C HIS A 149 -25.47 -16.05 0.29
N PHE A 150 -24.36 -15.48 0.73
CA PHE A 150 -23.43 -16.09 1.69
C PHE A 150 -23.56 -15.41 3.05
N VAL A 151 -23.40 -16.19 4.13
CA VAL A 151 -23.28 -15.67 5.49
C VAL A 151 -21.83 -15.82 5.94
N LEU A 152 -21.15 -14.70 6.16
CA LEU A 152 -19.76 -14.67 6.61
C LEU A 152 -19.70 -14.52 8.13
N ASN A 153 -18.80 -15.30 8.76
CA ASN A 153 -18.47 -15.22 10.18
C ASN A 153 -16.96 -15.33 10.39
N GLY A 154 -16.38 -14.40 11.19
CA GLY A 154 -14.97 -14.33 11.48
C GLY A 154 -14.44 -12.90 11.52
N SER A 155 -13.13 -12.74 11.37
CA SER A 155 -12.53 -11.40 11.31
C SER A 155 -11.23 -11.37 10.52
N LYS A 156 -10.87 -10.18 10.02
CA LYS A 156 -9.61 -9.87 9.36
C LYS A 156 -8.93 -8.74 10.11
N ILE A 157 -7.64 -8.88 10.44
CA ILE A 157 -6.90 -7.89 11.21
C ILE A 157 -5.91 -7.11 10.34
N PHE A 158 -5.50 -5.94 10.84
CA PHE A 158 -4.56 -5.04 10.20
C PHE A 158 -5.02 -4.55 8.81
N ILE A 159 -6.34 -4.36 8.67
CA ILE A 159 -6.93 -3.98 7.39
C ILE A 159 -6.85 -2.46 7.20
N THR A 160 -6.06 -2.06 6.21
CA THR A 160 -5.97 -0.66 5.77
C THR A 160 -7.33 -0.19 5.26
N HIS A 161 -7.72 1.02 5.66
CA HIS A 161 -9.01 1.65 5.35
C HIS A 161 -10.23 0.99 5.98
N ALA A 162 -10.11 0.04 6.90
CA ALA A 162 -11.28 -0.63 7.46
C ALA A 162 -12.26 0.32 8.15
N GLY A 163 -11.80 1.46 8.69
CA GLY A 163 -12.66 2.50 9.22
C GLY A 163 -13.18 3.49 8.19
N VAL A 164 -12.32 3.91 7.25
CA VAL A 164 -12.57 5.02 6.32
C VAL A 164 -13.03 4.56 4.93
N GLY A 165 -12.89 3.28 4.59
CA GLY A 165 -13.30 2.69 3.34
C GLY A 165 -14.69 2.04 3.41
N GLU A 166 -15.27 1.77 2.25
CA GLU A 166 -16.59 1.16 2.11
C GLU A 166 -16.61 -0.14 1.30
N ILE A 167 -15.58 -0.41 0.48
CA ILE A 167 -15.48 -1.62 -0.35
C ILE A 167 -14.25 -2.41 0.07
N PHE A 168 -14.44 -3.71 0.34
CA PHE A 168 -13.35 -4.59 0.74
C PHE A 168 -13.40 -5.88 -0.07
N VAL A 169 -12.23 -6.32 -0.54
CA VAL A 169 -12.09 -7.68 -1.08
C VAL A 169 -11.52 -8.55 0.03
N VAL A 170 -12.24 -9.63 0.38
CA VAL A 170 -11.91 -10.48 1.52
C VAL A 170 -11.91 -11.96 1.13
N THR A 171 -11.08 -12.76 1.82
CA THR A 171 -11.14 -14.22 1.70
C THR A 171 -12.00 -14.83 2.80
N ALA A 172 -12.74 -15.89 2.47
CA ALA A 172 -13.42 -16.73 3.46
C ALA A 172 -13.46 -18.18 3.00
N ARG A 173 -13.55 -19.10 3.94
CA ARG A 173 -13.63 -20.54 3.68
C ARG A 173 -15.05 -20.91 3.31
N THR A 174 -15.22 -21.39 2.09
CA THR A 174 -16.49 -21.88 1.52
C THR A 174 -16.62 -23.39 1.55
N ASP A 175 -15.49 -24.11 1.64
CA ASP A 175 -15.45 -25.57 1.79
C ASP A 175 -14.55 -25.91 2.99
N PRO A 176 -15.15 -26.29 4.14
CA PRO A 176 -14.40 -26.63 5.35
C PRO A 176 -13.65 -27.98 5.22
N ASP A 177 -14.08 -28.88 4.34
CA ASP A 177 -13.49 -30.19 4.17
C ASP A 177 -12.32 -30.20 3.18
N ALA A 178 -12.17 -29.12 2.38
CA ALA A 178 -11.08 -28.99 1.44
C ALA A 178 -9.74 -28.76 2.14
N LYS A 179 -8.68 -29.34 1.57
CA LYS A 179 -7.31 -29.18 2.11
C LYS A 179 -6.83 -27.72 2.03
N LYS A 180 -6.44 -27.18 3.19
CA LYS A 180 -5.77 -25.87 3.37
C LYS A 180 -6.32 -24.74 2.47
N THR A 181 -5.75 -24.53 1.29
CA THR A 181 -6.00 -23.37 0.42
C THR A 181 -7.09 -23.58 -0.63
N HIS A 182 -7.57 -24.83 -0.83
CA HIS A 182 -8.48 -25.16 -1.92
C HIS A 182 -9.96 -24.82 -1.64
N GLY A 183 -10.34 -24.62 -0.39
CA GLY A 183 -11.72 -24.30 0.01
C GLY A 183 -11.91 -22.82 0.34
N ILE A 184 -11.09 -21.91 -0.21
CA ILE A 184 -11.13 -20.49 0.08
C ILE A 184 -11.62 -19.73 -1.14
N SER A 185 -12.66 -18.91 -0.95
CA SER A 185 -13.22 -18.00 -1.97
C SER A 185 -12.92 -16.55 -1.64
N ALA A 186 -13.03 -15.68 -2.64
CA ALA A 186 -12.92 -14.23 -2.50
C ALA A 186 -14.31 -13.58 -2.63
N PHE A 187 -14.54 -12.52 -1.87
CA PHE A 187 -15.81 -11.81 -1.84
C PHE A 187 -15.57 -10.30 -1.86
N ILE A 188 -16.45 -9.56 -2.55
CA ILE A 188 -16.57 -8.12 -2.41
C ILE A 188 -17.58 -7.86 -1.30
N VAL A 189 -17.13 -7.24 -0.21
CA VAL A 189 -18.01 -6.85 0.90
C VAL A 189 -18.03 -5.34 1.04
N THR A 190 -19.17 -4.81 1.45
CA THR A 190 -19.41 -3.38 1.56
C THR A 190 -19.93 -3.02 2.95
N LYS A 191 -19.52 -1.87 3.47
CA LYS A 191 -20.03 -1.32 4.74
C LYS A 191 -19.99 0.20 4.71
N ASP A 192 -20.67 0.85 5.64
CA ASP A 192 -20.50 2.29 5.83
C ASP A 192 -19.14 2.62 6.45
N THR A 193 -18.58 3.78 6.05
CA THR A 193 -17.44 4.36 6.74
C THR A 193 -17.80 4.68 8.20
N THR A 194 -16.86 4.54 9.12
CA THR A 194 -17.08 4.90 10.54
C THR A 194 -17.13 6.42 10.76
N ASP A 195 -16.53 7.19 9.83
CA ASP A 195 -16.45 8.65 9.88
C ASP A 195 -17.41 9.30 8.86
N LEU A 196 -18.65 8.83 8.83
CA LEU A 196 -19.64 9.19 7.82
C LEU A 196 -19.85 10.71 7.66
N GLU A 197 -19.94 11.45 8.75
CA GLU A 197 -20.11 12.90 8.71
C GLU A 197 -18.90 13.61 8.09
N GLN A 198 -17.69 13.13 8.43
CA GLN A 198 -16.47 13.66 7.87
C GLN A 198 -16.35 13.33 6.37
N ALA A 199 -16.65 12.09 5.98
CA ALA A 199 -16.64 11.66 4.59
C ALA A 199 -17.62 12.47 3.74
N LYS A 200 -18.86 12.69 4.23
CA LYS A 200 -19.85 13.55 3.57
C LYS A 200 -19.37 15.00 3.45
N ARG A 201 -18.80 15.55 4.52
CA ARG A 201 -18.29 16.93 4.55
C ARG A 201 -17.20 17.15 3.51
N VAL A 202 -16.29 16.20 3.38
CA VAL A 202 -15.14 16.26 2.46
C VAL A 202 -15.53 15.83 1.05
N GLY A 203 -16.56 15.00 0.89
CA GLY A 203 -17.03 14.48 -0.39
C GLY A 203 -16.22 13.31 -0.94
N VAL A 204 -15.50 12.59 -0.05
CA VAL A 204 -14.68 11.41 -0.35
C VAL A 204 -14.89 10.36 0.74
N GLY A 205 -14.82 9.07 0.38
CA GLY A 205 -14.91 7.95 1.33
C GLY A 205 -16.34 7.49 1.62
N HIS A 206 -17.35 8.01 0.90
CA HIS A 206 -18.75 7.59 1.07
C HIS A 206 -19.57 7.68 -0.22
N ASP A 207 -20.38 6.64 -0.45
CA ASP A 207 -21.44 6.64 -1.46
C ASP A 207 -22.74 6.05 -0.89
N ALA A 208 -23.76 6.90 -0.82
CA ALA A 208 -25.10 6.53 -0.32
C ALA A 208 -25.85 5.54 -1.24
N SER A 209 -25.48 5.45 -2.52
CA SER A 209 -26.09 4.52 -3.47
C SER A 209 -25.50 3.11 -3.41
N LEU A 210 -24.35 2.93 -2.77
CA LEU A 210 -23.68 1.64 -2.64
C LEU A 210 -24.44 0.76 -1.63
N PRO A 211 -25.03 -0.39 -2.05
CA PRO A 211 -25.65 -1.33 -1.13
C PRO A 211 -24.64 -1.81 -0.08
N LYS A 212 -25.05 -1.89 1.18
CA LYS A 212 -24.18 -2.34 2.28
C LYS A 212 -24.51 -3.79 2.68
N CYS A 213 -23.47 -4.54 3.02
CA CYS A 213 -23.59 -5.90 3.56
C CYS A 213 -23.86 -5.82 5.08
N PRO A 214 -25.08 -6.15 5.57
CA PRO A 214 -25.35 -6.17 7.00
C PRO A 214 -24.38 -7.14 7.72
N GLY A 215 -23.94 -6.77 8.92
CA GLY A 215 -23.05 -7.61 9.72
C GLY A 215 -21.56 -7.44 9.42
N VAL A 216 -21.17 -6.55 8.47
CA VAL A 216 -19.79 -6.17 8.23
C VAL A 216 -19.46 -4.92 9.06
N LEU A 217 -18.51 -5.05 9.99
CA LEU A 217 -18.20 -4.02 10.99
C LEU A 217 -16.69 -3.72 10.99
N ALA A 218 -16.31 -2.49 11.36
CA ALA A 218 -14.92 -2.15 11.67
C ALA A 218 -14.76 -1.98 13.19
N ALA A 219 -13.74 -2.61 13.75
CA ALA A 219 -13.36 -2.43 15.15
C ALA A 219 -12.63 -1.08 15.38
N LYS A 220 -12.11 -0.88 16.59
CA LYS A 220 -11.35 0.33 16.92
C LYS A 220 -10.08 0.41 16.06
N LYS A 221 -9.60 1.64 15.88
CA LYS A 221 -8.33 1.91 15.21
C LYS A 221 -7.15 1.32 15.99
N GLU A 222 -6.19 0.72 15.27
CA GLU A 222 -4.95 0.22 15.85
C GLU A 222 -4.03 1.36 16.28
N ASP A 223 -3.40 1.20 17.45
CA ASP A 223 -2.31 2.06 17.90
C ASP A 223 -0.99 1.53 17.31
N LYS A 224 -0.35 2.29 16.46
CA LYS A 224 0.76 1.82 15.61
C LYS A 224 2.05 2.58 15.86
N LEU A 225 3.18 1.90 15.64
CA LEU A 225 4.51 2.50 15.65
C LEU A 225 4.65 3.60 14.58
N GLY A 226 4.30 3.27 13.33
CA GLY A 226 4.35 4.13 12.16
C GLY A 226 3.07 4.06 11.33
N TRP A 227 3.05 4.74 10.17
CA TRP A 227 1.86 4.93 9.33
C TRP A 227 0.64 5.39 10.15
N ARG A 228 0.88 6.26 11.13
CA ARG A 228 -0.14 6.61 12.12
C ARG A 228 -1.30 7.40 11.52
N ALA A 229 -1.05 8.12 10.44
CA ALA A 229 -2.09 8.82 9.68
C ALA A 229 -2.86 7.89 8.70
N SER A 230 -2.43 6.65 8.47
CA SER A 230 -3.21 5.64 7.75
C SER A 230 -4.19 4.94 8.69
N ASP A 231 -5.44 4.78 8.28
CA ASP A 231 -6.43 4.01 9.03
C ASP A 231 -6.14 2.52 8.91
N THR A 232 -6.09 1.83 10.05
CA THR A 232 -5.87 0.39 10.12
C THR A 232 -6.71 -0.17 11.26
N ARG A 233 -7.58 -1.16 10.97
CA ARG A 233 -8.47 -1.77 11.97
C ARG A 233 -8.68 -3.25 11.66
N GLU A 234 -9.32 -3.92 12.60
CA GLU A 234 -9.95 -5.22 12.36
C GLU A 234 -11.27 -5.02 11.60
N LEU A 235 -11.53 -5.87 10.61
CA LEU A 235 -12.80 -5.98 9.90
C LEU A 235 -13.50 -7.26 10.40
N VAL A 236 -14.68 -7.09 11.00
CA VAL A 236 -15.41 -8.16 11.69
C VAL A 236 -16.66 -8.54 10.90
N PHE A 237 -16.94 -9.84 10.81
CA PHE A 237 -18.10 -10.42 10.17
C PHE A 237 -18.94 -11.12 11.23
N GLN A 238 -20.15 -10.61 11.49
CA GLN A 238 -21.12 -11.16 12.44
C GLN A 238 -22.41 -11.46 11.67
N ASP A 239 -22.58 -12.73 11.28
CA ASP A 239 -23.64 -13.16 10.39
C ASP A 239 -23.78 -12.23 9.18
N ALA A 240 -22.63 -11.85 8.60
CA ALA A 240 -22.58 -10.85 7.55
C ALA A 240 -23.19 -11.38 6.26
N ILE A 241 -24.25 -10.72 5.78
CA ILE A 241 -25.00 -11.12 4.59
C ILE A 241 -24.32 -10.54 3.36
N VAL A 242 -23.77 -11.40 2.52
CA VAL A 242 -23.07 -11.02 1.28
C VAL A 242 -23.85 -11.60 0.09
N PRO A 243 -24.36 -10.76 -0.81
CA PRO A 243 -25.09 -11.22 -1.99
C PRO A 243 -24.29 -12.21 -2.83
N LYS A 244 -24.97 -13.13 -3.49
CA LYS A 244 -24.32 -14.17 -4.32
C LYS A 244 -23.47 -13.57 -5.44
N GLU A 245 -23.94 -12.47 -6.03
CA GLU A 245 -23.26 -11.71 -7.08
C GLU A 245 -21.97 -11.03 -6.62
N ASN A 246 -21.73 -10.95 -5.31
CA ASN A 246 -20.49 -10.41 -4.74
C ASN A 246 -19.40 -11.47 -4.56
N LEU A 247 -19.64 -12.74 -4.94
CA LEU A 247 -18.57 -13.72 -5.09
C LEU A 247 -17.61 -13.26 -6.18
N LEU A 248 -16.33 -13.07 -5.85
CA LEU A 248 -15.32 -12.56 -6.77
C LEU A 248 -14.63 -13.71 -7.50
N GLY A 249 -14.93 -13.85 -8.79
CA GLY A 249 -14.41 -14.94 -9.61
C GLY A 249 -14.96 -16.33 -9.21
N PRO A 250 -14.27 -17.44 -9.58
CA PRO A 250 -14.76 -18.79 -9.32
C PRO A 250 -14.74 -19.17 -7.83
N LEU A 251 -15.75 -19.93 -7.41
CA LEU A 251 -15.80 -20.52 -6.07
C LEU A 251 -14.53 -21.33 -5.78
N ASN A 252 -14.03 -21.27 -4.55
CA ASN A 252 -12.82 -21.96 -4.07
C ASN A 252 -11.50 -21.58 -4.77
N ASN A 253 -11.46 -20.44 -5.49
CA ASN A 253 -10.24 -19.94 -6.15
C ASN A 253 -9.65 -18.67 -5.49
N GLY A 254 -10.25 -18.19 -4.41
CA GLY A 254 -9.90 -16.92 -3.77
C GLY A 254 -8.46 -16.84 -3.29
N PHE A 255 -7.89 -17.94 -2.78
CA PHE A 255 -6.50 -17.93 -2.33
C PHE A 255 -5.51 -17.65 -3.47
N ARG A 256 -5.72 -18.25 -4.65
CA ARG A 256 -4.88 -18.00 -5.83
C ARG A 256 -5.00 -16.55 -6.32
N GLN A 257 -6.22 -16.01 -6.33
CA GLN A 257 -6.48 -14.62 -6.69
C GLN A 257 -5.72 -13.65 -5.75
N PHE A 258 -5.77 -13.91 -4.45
CA PHE A 258 -5.09 -13.09 -3.46
C PHE A 258 -3.57 -13.16 -3.56
N LEU A 259 -3.00 -14.33 -3.84
CA LEU A 259 -1.55 -14.43 -4.10
C LEU A 259 -1.13 -13.67 -5.36
N HIS A 260 -1.94 -13.70 -6.43
CA HIS A 260 -1.70 -12.90 -7.64
C HIS A 260 -1.72 -11.39 -7.34
N THR A 261 -2.71 -10.93 -6.58
CA THR A 261 -2.82 -9.53 -6.15
C THR A 261 -1.59 -9.08 -5.37
N LEU A 262 -1.10 -9.91 -4.44
CA LEU A 262 0.10 -9.61 -3.66
C LEU A 262 1.36 -9.48 -4.51
N ASP A 263 1.47 -10.13 -5.67
CA ASP A 263 2.63 -9.95 -6.55
C ASP A 263 2.70 -8.50 -7.07
N GLY A 264 1.54 -7.88 -7.39
CA GLY A 264 1.45 -6.45 -7.73
C GLY A 264 1.72 -5.54 -6.53
N GLY A 265 1.13 -5.85 -5.37
CA GLY A 265 1.32 -5.11 -4.13
C GLY A 265 2.79 -4.99 -3.71
N ARG A 266 3.58 -6.06 -3.88
CA ARG A 266 5.03 -6.06 -3.58
C ARG A 266 5.79 -5.00 -4.36
N VAL A 267 5.44 -4.73 -5.62
CA VAL A 267 6.07 -3.66 -6.40
C VAL A 267 5.72 -2.29 -5.82
N GLY A 268 4.44 -2.06 -5.47
CA GLY A 268 3.97 -0.84 -4.81
C GLY A 268 4.66 -0.60 -3.46
N LEU A 269 4.76 -1.64 -2.62
CA LEU A 269 5.45 -1.53 -1.33
C LEU A 269 6.97 -1.36 -1.49
N GLY A 270 7.56 -1.92 -2.54
CA GLY A 270 8.94 -1.66 -2.94
C GLY A 270 9.16 -0.18 -3.30
N ALA A 271 8.25 0.41 -4.07
CA ALA A 271 8.29 1.83 -4.43
C ALA A 271 8.08 2.75 -3.22
N LEU A 272 7.16 2.40 -2.31
CA LEU A 272 6.95 3.12 -1.06
C LEU A 272 8.22 3.11 -0.20
N SER A 273 8.85 1.94 -0.05
CA SER A 273 10.09 1.78 0.72
C SER A 273 11.24 2.57 0.11
N LEU A 274 11.39 2.53 -1.22
CA LEU A 274 12.36 3.35 -1.97
C LEU A 274 12.12 4.84 -1.72
N GLY A 275 10.88 5.29 -1.75
CA GLY A 275 10.52 6.68 -1.47
C GLY A 275 10.91 7.11 -0.06
N ILE A 276 10.64 6.30 0.96
CA ILE A 276 11.09 6.57 2.33
C ILE A 276 12.62 6.72 2.40
N ALA A 277 13.37 5.82 1.76
CA ALA A 277 14.84 5.86 1.77
C ALA A 277 15.38 7.11 1.06
N GLU A 278 14.86 7.45 -0.12
CA GLU A 278 15.25 8.64 -0.88
C GLU A 278 14.89 9.93 -0.13
N GLY A 279 13.68 10.00 0.45
CA GLY A 279 13.26 11.12 1.30
C GLY A 279 14.18 11.33 2.51
N ALA A 280 14.60 10.24 3.16
CA ALA A 280 15.54 10.28 4.26
C ALA A 280 16.93 10.82 3.83
N LEU A 281 17.42 10.43 2.65
CA LEU A 281 18.64 10.97 2.06
C LEU A 281 18.50 12.47 1.76
N GLU A 282 17.37 12.90 1.18
CA GLU A 282 17.11 14.32 0.90
C GLU A 282 17.13 15.17 2.19
N GLU A 283 16.53 14.66 3.29
CA GLU A 283 16.60 15.33 4.60
C GLU A 283 18.04 15.41 5.12
N CYS A 284 18.81 14.33 4.98
CA CYS A 284 20.23 14.33 5.36
C CYS A 284 21.04 15.37 4.58
N LEU A 285 20.86 15.46 3.27
CA LEU A 285 21.55 16.42 2.42
C LEU A 285 21.24 17.87 2.85
N ARG A 286 19.96 18.19 3.11
CA ARG A 286 19.55 19.51 3.59
C ARG A 286 20.17 19.84 4.95
N TYR A 287 20.02 18.92 5.91
CA TYR A 287 20.50 19.15 7.27
C TYR A 287 22.01 19.23 7.35
N THR A 288 22.74 18.27 6.79
CA THR A 288 24.20 18.22 6.88
C THR A 288 24.88 19.35 6.11
N GLY A 289 24.26 19.86 5.05
CA GLY A 289 24.73 21.01 4.28
C GLY A 289 24.59 22.35 5.03
N THR A 290 23.62 22.46 5.96
CA THR A 290 23.36 23.71 6.71
C THR A 290 23.88 23.65 8.15
N ARG A 291 23.83 22.51 8.81
CA ARG A 291 24.30 22.33 10.20
C ARG A 291 25.82 22.49 10.29
N LYS A 292 26.29 23.42 11.11
CA LYS A 292 27.71 23.65 11.33
C LYS A 292 28.15 23.12 12.70
N GLN A 293 29.29 22.45 12.73
CA GLN A 293 30.07 22.13 13.92
C GLN A 293 31.57 22.27 13.59
N PHE A 294 32.40 22.57 14.58
CA PHE A 294 33.81 22.81 14.40
C PHE A 294 34.11 23.84 13.28
N GLY A 295 33.25 24.88 13.20
CA GLY A 295 33.39 26.00 12.27
C GLY A 295 32.96 25.76 10.81
N ARG A 296 32.45 24.57 10.44
CA ARG A 296 32.08 24.22 9.05
C ARG A 296 30.84 23.32 8.96
N PRO A 297 30.18 23.26 7.78
CA PRO A 297 29.07 22.32 7.59
C PRO A 297 29.49 20.89 7.89
N ILE A 298 28.61 20.09 8.56
CA ILE A 298 28.95 18.73 8.94
C ILE A 298 29.11 17.81 7.71
N ALA A 299 28.50 18.12 6.58
CA ALA A 299 28.72 17.43 5.31
C ALA A 299 30.18 17.42 4.85
N SER A 300 31.00 18.39 5.31
CA SER A 300 32.43 18.45 4.97
C SER A 300 33.31 17.42 5.70
N PHE A 301 32.77 16.72 6.70
CA PHE A 301 33.50 15.67 7.41
C PHE A 301 33.41 14.34 6.67
N GLN A 302 34.55 13.68 6.50
CA GLN A 302 34.66 12.46 5.69
C GLN A 302 33.69 11.35 6.15
N GLY A 303 33.52 11.14 7.46
CA GLY A 303 32.57 10.16 7.99
C GLY A 303 31.10 10.47 7.67
N VAL A 304 30.76 11.75 7.45
CA VAL A 304 29.38 12.16 7.06
C VAL A 304 29.17 11.95 5.56
N HIS A 305 30.06 12.48 4.71
CA HIS A 305 29.82 12.35 3.26
C HIS A 305 30.03 10.92 2.74
N PHE A 306 30.82 10.05 3.40
CA PHE A 306 30.86 8.64 3.07
C PHE A 306 29.50 7.97 3.34
N ALA A 307 28.89 8.25 4.49
CA ALA A 307 27.57 7.72 4.80
C ALA A 307 26.50 8.18 3.78
N LEU A 308 26.56 9.41 3.30
CA LEU A 308 25.67 9.93 2.26
C LEU A 308 25.90 9.24 0.91
N ALA A 309 27.16 8.97 0.56
CA ALA A 309 27.53 8.25 -0.67
C ALA A 309 27.05 6.79 -0.65
N ASP A 310 27.21 6.10 0.48
CA ASP A 310 26.69 4.73 0.67
C ASP A 310 25.18 4.71 0.53
N MET A 311 24.44 5.61 1.22
CA MET A 311 22.99 5.72 1.11
C MET A 311 22.55 5.97 -0.34
N ALA A 312 23.20 6.89 -1.05
CA ALA A 312 22.87 7.20 -2.44
C ALA A 312 23.09 5.99 -3.37
N THR A 313 24.18 5.26 -3.17
CA THR A 313 24.51 4.05 -3.96
C THR A 313 23.46 2.94 -3.76
N GLU A 314 23.10 2.65 -2.52
CA GLU A 314 22.08 1.63 -2.21
C GLU A 314 20.68 2.04 -2.72
N ILE A 315 20.31 3.33 -2.64
CA ILE A 315 19.05 3.86 -3.15
C ILE A 315 18.99 3.70 -4.67
N GLU A 316 20.07 4.01 -5.39
CA GLU A 316 20.12 3.83 -6.84
C GLU A 316 19.93 2.36 -7.24
N ALA A 317 20.58 1.43 -6.53
CA ALA A 317 20.40 -0.01 -6.74
C ALA A 317 18.94 -0.45 -6.49
N ALA A 318 18.30 0.02 -5.40
CA ALA A 318 16.90 -0.25 -5.10
C ALA A 318 15.96 0.30 -6.17
N LYS A 319 16.24 1.50 -6.69
CA LYS A 319 15.48 2.16 -7.76
C LYS A 319 15.43 1.27 -9.00
N HIS A 320 16.56 0.72 -9.43
CA HIS A 320 16.60 -0.19 -10.57
C HIS A 320 15.80 -1.47 -10.34
N LEU A 321 15.86 -2.06 -9.14
CA LEU A 321 15.06 -3.25 -8.82
C LEU A 321 13.56 -2.97 -8.87
N VAL A 322 13.12 -1.86 -8.29
CA VAL A 322 11.69 -1.48 -8.23
C VAL A 322 11.16 -1.16 -9.62
N TYR A 323 11.82 -0.28 -10.36
CA TYR A 323 11.35 0.12 -11.68
C TYR A 323 11.47 -1.00 -12.72
N HIS A 324 12.46 -1.89 -12.61
CA HIS A 324 12.54 -3.09 -13.44
C HIS A 324 11.34 -4.02 -13.21
N ALA A 325 10.97 -4.27 -11.94
CA ALA A 325 9.80 -5.09 -11.61
C ALA A 325 8.50 -4.46 -12.14
N ALA A 326 8.36 -3.13 -12.01
CA ALA A 326 7.23 -2.38 -12.53
C ALA A 326 7.14 -2.45 -14.07
N TRP A 327 8.26 -2.26 -14.74
CA TRP A 327 8.36 -2.36 -16.20
C TRP A 327 7.99 -3.75 -16.71
N LEU A 328 8.48 -4.83 -16.09
CA LEU A 328 8.12 -6.20 -16.43
C LEU A 328 6.61 -6.43 -16.34
N LYS A 329 5.99 -5.96 -15.25
CA LYS A 329 4.53 -6.04 -15.08
C LYS A 329 3.79 -5.29 -16.18
N GLN A 330 4.22 -4.07 -16.50
CA GLN A 330 3.63 -3.26 -17.59
C GLN A 330 3.74 -3.93 -18.95
N GLN A 331 4.83 -4.65 -19.20
CA GLN A 331 5.04 -5.41 -20.44
C GLN A 331 4.34 -6.79 -20.47
N GLY A 332 3.54 -7.12 -19.43
CA GLY A 332 2.90 -8.43 -19.34
C GLY A 332 3.89 -9.60 -19.16
N GLN A 333 5.12 -9.31 -18.74
CA GLN A 333 6.17 -10.31 -18.52
C GLN A 333 6.08 -10.92 -17.11
N PRO A 334 6.59 -12.14 -16.88
CA PRO A 334 6.69 -12.71 -15.56
C PRO A 334 7.54 -11.81 -14.64
N PHE A 335 6.96 -11.33 -13.54
CA PHE A 335 7.58 -10.34 -12.64
C PHE A 335 7.61 -10.75 -11.17
N LYS A 336 6.96 -11.84 -10.79
CA LYS A 336 6.80 -12.29 -9.39
C LYS A 336 8.11 -12.32 -8.60
N ARG A 337 9.16 -12.92 -9.14
CA ARG A 337 10.49 -12.99 -8.50
C ARG A 337 11.12 -11.61 -8.36
N GLN A 338 11.04 -10.79 -9.40
CA GLN A 338 11.57 -9.42 -9.41
C GLN A 338 10.82 -8.53 -8.43
N ALA A 339 9.49 -8.67 -8.32
CA ALA A 339 8.68 -7.97 -7.32
C ALA A 339 9.11 -8.32 -5.89
N ALA A 340 9.36 -9.61 -5.62
CA ALA A 340 9.86 -10.04 -4.31
C ALA A 340 11.28 -9.51 -4.02
N MET A 341 12.18 -9.49 -5.01
CA MET A 341 13.53 -8.91 -4.88
C MET A 341 13.46 -7.41 -4.62
N ALA A 342 12.62 -6.67 -5.37
CA ALA A 342 12.43 -5.24 -5.20
C ALA A 342 11.92 -4.89 -3.80
N LYS A 343 10.87 -5.60 -3.34
CA LYS A 343 10.29 -5.39 -2.01
C LYS A 343 11.29 -5.70 -0.91
N LEU A 344 11.97 -6.84 -0.98
CA LEU A 344 12.95 -7.27 0.01
C LEU A 344 14.07 -6.24 0.16
N TYR A 345 14.72 -5.90 -0.96
CA TYR A 345 15.86 -5.00 -0.94
C TYR A 345 15.48 -3.59 -0.49
N ALA A 346 14.41 -3.01 -1.08
CA ALA A 346 13.98 -1.65 -0.78
C ALA A 346 13.49 -1.50 0.67
N SER A 347 12.76 -2.49 1.23
CA SER A 347 12.26 -2.38 2.61
C SER A 347 13.39 -2.47 3.65
N GLU A 348 14.36 -3.37 3.47
CA GLU A 348 15.52 -3.46 4.35
C GLU A 348 16.43 -2.23 4.22
N LEU A 349 16.57 -1.69 3.00
CA LEU A 349 17.28 -0.43 2.77
C LEU A 349 16.58 0.74 3.47
N ALA A 350 15.25 0.85 3.39
CA ALA A 350 14.50 1.92 4.05
C ALA A 350 14.81 1.99 5.55
N MET A 351 14.85 0.83 6.23
CA MET A 351 15.25 0.76 7.64
C MET A 351 16.70 1.22 7.87
N ARG A 352 17.65 0.77 7.06
CA ARG A 352 19.05 1.19 7.19
C ARG A 352 19.22 2.68 6.93
N ALA A 353 18.63 3.19 5.85
CA ALA A 353 18.72 4.59 5.45
C ALA A 353 18.09 5.55 6.48
N THR A 354 16.89 5.23 6.98
CA THR A 354 16.20 6.07 7.98
C THR A 354 16.90 6.04 9.33
N THR A 355 17.41 4.88 9.77
CA THR A 355 18.23 4.78 10.98
C THR A 355 19.51 5.62 10.85
N LYS A 356 20.16 5.58 9.69
CA LYS A 356 21.32 6.41 9.39
C LYS A 356 20.95 7.90 9.36
N ALA A 357 19.77 8.26 8.84
CA ALA A 357 19.29 9.63 8.82
C ALA A 357 19.09 10.21 10.23
N VAL A 358 18.46 9.45 11.13
CA VAL A 358 18.35 9.82 12.54
C VAL A 358 19.75 10.07 13.14
N GLN A 359 20.70 9.15 12.89
CA GLN A 359 22.08 9.28 13.38
C GLN A 359 22.78 10.55 12.85
N LEU A 360 22.63 10.87 11.55
CA LEU A 360 23.26 12.04 10.94
C LEU A 360 22.68 13.37 11.43
N HIS A 361 21.43 13.39 11.89
CA HIS A 361 20.80 14.54 12.54
C HIS A 361 21.21 14.69 14.01
N GLY A 362 21.86 13.68 14.61
CA GLY A 362 22.24 13.70 16.02
C GLY A 362 21.02 13.84 16.95
N GLY A 363 21.13 14.62 18.03
CA GLY A 363 20.04 14.85 18.97
C GLY A 363 18.74 15.36 18.31
N TYR A 364 18.84 16.17 17.27
CA TYR A 364 17.67 16.64 16.52
C TYR A 364 16.96 15.55 15.73
N GLY A 365 17.67 14.50 15.32
CA GLY A 365 17.05 13.34 14.66
C GLY A 365 16.21 12.49 15.61
N TYR A 366 16.42 12.61 16.92
CA TYR A 366 15.69 11.89 17.96
C TYR A 366 14.46 12.66 18.46
N THR A 367 14.29 13.91 18.01
CA THR A 367 13.12 14.73 18.33
C THR A 367 12.17 14.78 17.13
N THR A 368 10.92 15.19 17.37
CA THR A 368 9.90 15.29 16.31
C THR A 368 10.04 16.57 15.45
N ASP A 369 11.11 17.35 15.59
CA ASP A 369 11.31 18.59 14.84
C ASP A 369 11.70 18.34 13.38
N TYR A 370 12.34 17.20 13.12
CA TYR A 370 12.69 16.73 11.80
C TYR A 370 11.95 15.45 11.44
N PRO A 371 11.62 15.21 10.17
CA PRO A 371 10.77 14.09 9.78
C PRO A 371 11.48 12.71 9.86
N VAL A 372 12.79 12.67 10.06
CA VAL A 372 13.60 11.45 9.97
C VAL A 372 13.21 10.39 11.03
N GLU A 373 12.76 10.80 12.21
CA GLU A 373 12.26 9.87 13.23
C GLU A 373 10.94 9.21 12.80
N ARG A 374 10.02 9.96 12.16
CA ARG A 374 8.78 9.44 11.60
C ARG A 374 9.09 8.47 10.45
N MET A 375 10.00 8.86 9.53
CA MET A 375 10.43 8.00 8.42
C MET A 375 11.00 6.66 8.93
N MET A 376 11.75 6.67 10.05
CA MET A 376 12.27 5.43 10.65
C MET A 376 11.15 4.55 11.23
N ARG A 377 10.16 5.15 11.91
CA ARG A 377 8.98 4.41 12.41
C ARG A 377 8.16 3.84 11.26
N ASP A 378 7.97 4.61 10.20
CA ASP A 378 7.19 4.25 9.02
C ASP A 378 7.87 3.15 8.19
N ALA A 379 9.21 3.16 8.10
CA ALA A 379 9.96 2.16 7.34
C ALA A 379 9.81 0.74 7.89
N LYS A 380 9.61 0.57 9.21
CA LYS A 380 9.62 -0.76 9.83
C LYS A 380 8.52 -1.69 9.31
N ILE A 381 7.32 -1.19 9.07
CA ILE A 381 6.23 -2.03 8.57
C ILE A 381 6.49 -2.55 7.15
N CYS A 382 7.34 -1.87 6.36
CA CYS A 382 7.68 -2.30 5.01
C CYS A 382 8.40 -3.66 4.98
N GLU A 383 9.11 -4.04 6.04
CA GLU A 383 9.74 -5.37 6.17
C GLU A 383 8.73 -6.47 6.53
N ILE A 384 7.54 -6.11 7.04
CA ILE A 384 6.54 -7.01 7.63
C ILE A 384 5.33 -7.17 6.71
N GLY A 385 4.75 -6.07 6.25
CA GLY A 385 3.52 -6.03 5.45
C GLY A 385 3.68 -6.67 4.07
N GLU A 386 2.59 -7.17 3.51
CA GLU A 386 2.51 -7.82 2.19
C GLU A 386 3.48 -9.00 2.01
N GLY A 387 3.70 -9.74 3.09
CA GLY A 387 4.67 -10.82 3.21
C GLY A 387 6.01 -10.31 3.75
N THR A 388 6.43 -10.89 4.89
CA THR A 388 7.66 -10.50 5.58
C THR A 388 8.89 -10.66 4.68
N SER A 389 10.03 -10.09 5.10
CA SER A 389 11.32 -10.28 4.41
C SER A 389 11.67 -11.76 4.23
N GLU A 390 11.30 -12.63 5.19
CA GLU A 390 11.47 -14.08 5.12
C GLU A 390 10.57 -14.69 4.02
N ILE A 391 9.32 -14.25 3.93
CA ILE A 391 8.40 -14.69 2.87
C ILE A 391 8.92 -14.27 1.48
N GLN A 392 9.48 -13.05 1.35
CA GLN A 392 10.09 -12.65 0.08
C GLN A 392 11.26 -13.57 -0.29
N ARG A 393 12.12 -13.96 0.66
CA ARG A 393 13.21 -14.90 0.44
C ARG A 393 12.70 -16.27 -0.02
N ILE A 394 11.61 -16.76 0.56
CA ILE A 394 10.94 -18.00 0.11
C ILE A 394 10.45 -17.87 -1.34
N VAL A 395 9.79 -16.75 -1.69
CA VAL A 395 9.30 -16.53 -3.06
C VAL A 395 10.45 -16.48 -4.07
N ILE A 396 11.54 -15.81 -3.72
CA ILE A 396 12.74 -15.72 -4.56
C ILE A 396 13.38 -17.10 -4.73
N ALA A 397 13.57 -17.83 -3.63
CA ALA A 397 14.19 -19.16 -3.64
C ALA A 397 13.36 -20.15 -4.48
N ARG A 398 12.03 -20.17 -4.32
CA ARG A 398 11.15 -20.99 -5.16
C ARG A 398 11.25 -20.63 -6.64
N GLY A 399 11.38 -19.34 -6.96
CA GLY A 399 11.57 -18.88 -8.33
C GLY A 399 12.92 -19.24 -8.96
N LEU A 400 13.91 -19.58 -8.14
CA LEU A 400 15.26 -20.02 -8.57
C LEU A 400 15.39 -21.54 -8.63
N LEU A 401 14.84 -22.24 -7.65
CA LEU A 401 15.06 -23.66 -7.41
C LEU A 401 13.88 -24.54 -7.89
N GLY A 402 12.72 -23.93 -8.15
CA GLY A 402 11.52 -24.67 -8.62
C GLY A 402 11.14 -25.80 -7.65
N ASP A 403 10.94 -26.99 -8.20
CA ASP A 403 10.50 -28.18 -7.48
C ASP A 403 11.58 -28.79 -6.55
N LEU A 404 12.76 -28.19 -6.47
CA LEU A 404 13.83 -28.65 -5.54
C LEU A 404 13.53 -28.28 -4.09
N ILE A 405 12.60 -27.35 -3.86
CA ILE A 405 12.16 -26.95 -2.52
C ILE A 405 10.64 -26.86 -2.47
N ASP A 406 10.03 -27.41 -1.40
CA ASP A 406 8.59 -27.37 -1.13
C ASP A 406 8.10 -26.00 -0.62
#